data_7a677b7ca21218263db7a324d5fbf3d0
#
_entry.id   7a677b7ca21218263db7a324d5fbf3d0
#
_cell.length_a   1.000
_cell.length_b   1.000
_cell.length_c   1.000
_cell.angle_alpha   90.00
_cell.angle_beta   90.00
_cell.angle_gamma   90.00
#
_symmetry.space_group_name_H-M   'P 1'
#
loop_
_entity.id
_entity.type
_entity.pdbx_description
1 polymer ?
#
loop_
_entity_poly.entity_id
_entity_poly.type
_entity_poly.pdbx_seq_one_letter_code
_entity_poly.pdbx_strand_id
1 'polypeptide(L)'
;NTAILAMQGDSVFKEKYNAGMPKSEYWEAVLDDGIRLLAKLPTLGAGIYRMCFNKGNRIEPNSNLDWSGNFVHMTGLPDGNGDLHKLMRLYLMLHCDHEGGNVSAFASHTVASALSDPYYAVSAGLNGLAGPLHGLANQECLKFVLSIKDHFSGVPSDKELKQFCWERLNNGRVIPGYGHAVLRCPDPRFTAFINFGQKHIKNDDVFDIVDKLFNIVPDVLLEQGKAKNPWPNVDAASGSLLYH
;
A
#
# COMPACT_ATOMS: atom_id res chain seq x y z
N ASN A 1 13.99 -0.52 6.53
CA ASN A 1 15.27 -0.11 5.92
C ASN A 1 16.46 -0.86 6.49
N THR A 2 16.74 -0.79 7.81
CA THR A 2 17.93 -1.40 8.44
C THR A 2 18.12 -2.87 8.07
N ALA A 3 17.05 -3.67 8.06
CA ALA A 3 17.13 -5.07 7.70
C ALA A 3 17.51 -5.30 6.21
N ILE A 4 17.02 -4.45 5.30
CA ILE A 4 17.40 -4.52 3.89
C ILE A 4 18.86 -4.14 3.71
N LEU A 5 19.31 -3.09 4.37
CA LEU A 5 20.73 -2.69 4.36
C LEU A 5 21.64 -3.78 4.95
N ALA A 6 21.18 -4.48 6.01
CA ALA A 6 21.93 -5.59 6.60
C ALA A 6 22.11 -6.78 5.64
N MET A 7 21.19 -6.96 4.67
CA MET A 7 21.30 -7.99 3.64
C MET A 7 22.20 -7.61 2.45
N GLN A 8 22.70 -6.39 2.40
CA GLN A 8 23.52 -5.88 1.30
C GLN A 8 24.81 -6.69 1.11
N GLY A 9 25.33 -7.32 2.16
CA GLY A 9 26.45 -8.22 2.08
C GLY A 9 26.26 -9.44 1.18
N ASP A 10 24.99 -9.82 0.92
CA ASP A 10 24.61 -10.95 0.06
C ASP A 10 24.41 -10.55 -1.41
N SER A 11 24.74 -9.31 -1.81
CA SER A 11 24.47 -8.81 -3.16
C SER A 11 25.31 -9.54 -4.22
N VAL A 12 24.61 -10.24 -5.11
CA VAL A 12 25.19 -10.91 -6.28
C VAL A 12 25.71 -9.88 -7.28
N PHE A 13 25.00 -8.76 -7.45
CA PHE A 13 25.45 -7.67 -8.31
C PHE A 13 26.81 -7.13 -7.87
N LYS A 14 26.94 -6.81 -6.58
CA LYS A 14 28.21 -6.30 -6.02
C LYS A 14 29.35 -7.30 -6.19
N GLU A 15 29.11 -8.58 -5.91
CA GLU A 15 30.12 -9.62 -6.04
C GLU A 15 30.61 -9.73 -7.49
N LYS A 16 29.69 -9.92 -8.44
CA LYS A 16 30.00 -10.07 -9.87
C LYS A 16 30.60 -8.80 -10.48
N TYR A 17 30.12 -7.63 -10.07
CA TYR A 17 30.67 -6.34 -10.50
C TYR A 17 32.16 -6.22 -10.12
N ASN A 18 32.50 -6.54 -8.88
CA ASN A 18 33.91 -6.53 -8.41
C ASN A 18 34.77 -7.58 -9.11
N ALA A 19 34.17 -8.68 -9.58
CA ALA A 19 34.85 -9.69 -10.37
C ALA A 19 35.03 -9.31 -11.86
N GLY A 20 34.56 -8.13 -12.28
CA GLY A 20 34.71 -7.64 -13.66
C GLY A 20 33.61 -8.09 -14.64
N MET A 21 32.39 -8.30 -14.14
CA MET A 21 31.22 -8.67 -14.96
C MET A 21 31.01 -7.67 -16.10
N PRO A 22 30.76 -8.13 -17.35
CA PRO A 22 30.44 -7.25 -18.47
C PRO A 22 29.14 -6.46 -18.23
N LYS A 23 29.09 -5.20 -18.71
CA LYS A 23 27.91 -4.35 -18.56
C LYS A 23 26.63 -4.97 -19.12
N SER A 24 26.72 -5.77 -20.18
CA SER A 24 25.58 -6.49 -20.78
C SER A 24 24.92 -7.51 -19.85
N GLU A 25 25.62 -7.94 -18.80
CA GLU A 25 25.15 -8.95 -17.84
C GLU A 25 24.67 -8.34 -16.51
N TYR A 26 24.75 -7.01 -16.34
CA TYR A 26 24.35 -6.33 -15.08
C TYR A 26 22.90 -6.64 -14.70
N TRP A 27 22.01 -6.69 -15.68
CA TRP A 27 20.59 -6.94 -15.45
C TRP A 27 20.31 -8.32 -14.84
N GLU A 28 21.10 -9.35 -15.19
CA GLU A 28 20.93 -10.70 -14.63
C GLU A 28 21.25 -10.73 -13.14
N ALA A 29 22.36 -10.10 -12.75
CA ALA A 29 22.75 -10.03 -11.35
C ALA A 29 21.79 -9.16 -10.53
N VAL A 30 21.30 -8.05 -11.11
CA VAL A 30 20.27 -7.20 -10.47
C VAL A 30 18.94 -7.95 -10.31
N LEU A 31 18.54 -8.74 -11.31
CA LEU A 31 17.35 -9.57 -11.25
C LEU A 31 17.46 -10.64 -10.15
N ASP A 32 18.62 -11.30 -10.04
CA ASP A 32 18.88 -12.29 -8.99
C ASP A 32 18.76 -11.66 -7.59
N ASP A 33 19.40 -10.53 -7.36
CA ASP A 33 19.26 -9.77 -6.10
C ASP A 33 17.80 -9.36 -5.84
N GLY A 34 17.08 -8.90 -6.86
CA GLY A 34 15.67 -8.52 -6.77
C GLY A 34 14.78 -9.70 -6.34
N ILE A 35 14.96 -10.86 -6.96
CA ILE A 35 14.21 -12.08 -6.61
C ILE A 35 14.53 -12.52 -5.17
N ARG A 36 15.81 -12.53 -4.79
CA ARG A 36 16.24 -12.86 -3.42
C ARG A 36 15.65 -11.93 -2.38
N LEU A 37 15.62 -10.61 -2.68
CA LEU A 37 15.01 -9.63 -1.80
C LEU A 37 13.50 -9.86 -1.68
N LEU A 38 12.79 -10.03 -2.80
CA LEU A 38 11.35 -10.33 -2.80
C LEU A 38 11.02 -11.59 -2.00
N ALA A 39 11.83 -12.63 -2.11
CA ALA A 39 11.63 -13.88 -1.36
C ALA A 39 11.75 -13.67 0.17
N LYS A 40 12.60 -12.74 0.63
CA LYS A 40 12.83 -12.46 2.05
C LYS A 40 11.82 -11.48 2.66
N LEU A 41 11.19 -10.62 1.84
CA LEU A 41 10.32 -9.54 2.34
C LEU A 41 9.10 -10.02 3.14
N PRO A 42 8.37 -11.08 2.78
CA PRO A 42 7.23 -11.56 3.58
C PRO A 42 7.62 -11.95 4.99
N THR A 43 8.73 -12.68 5.14
CA THR A 43 9.26 -13.09 6.44
C THR A 43 9.67 -11.88 7.28
N LEU A 44 10.33 -10.91 6.64
CA LEU A 44 10.75 -9.67 7.30
C LEU A 44 9.53 -8.84 7.72
N GLY A 45 8.57 -8.63 6.82
CA GLY A 45 7.37 -7.84 7.07
C GLY A 45 6.52 -8.45 8.18
N ALA A 46 6.26 -9.76 8.12
CA ALA A 46 5.50 -10.46 9.14
C ALA A 46 6.23 -10.47 10.51
N GLY A 47 7.56 -10.62 10.50
CA GLY A 47 8.37 -10.55 11.72
C GLY A 47 8.29 -9.17 12.39
N ILE A 48 8.38 -8.09 11.61
CA ILE A 48 8.21 -6.71 12.10
C ILE A 48 6.81 -6.50 12.65
N TYR A 49 5.77 -6.95 11.94
CA TYR A 49 4.38 -6.87 12.40
C TYR A 49 4.21 -7.53 13.76
N ARG A 50 4.66 -8.79 13.90
CA ARG A 50 4.55 -9.53 15.16
C ARG A 50 5.29 -8.86 16.32
N MET A 51 6.46 -8.32 16.04
CA MET A 51 7.25 -7.58 17.03
C MET A 51 6.55 -6.29 17.46
N CYS A 52 6.08 -5.47 16.51
CA CYS A 52 5.43 -4.19 16.80
C CYS A 52 4.11 -4.35 17.57
N PHE A 53 3.37 -5.42 17.30
CA PHE A 53 2.07 -5.68 17.93
C PHE A 53 2.11 -6.75 19.02
N ASN A 54 3.30 -7.13 19.51
CA ASN A 54 3.49 -8.12 20.59
C ASN A 54 2.75 -9.44 20.33
N LYS A 55 2.80 -9.95 19.08
CA LYS A 55 2.11 -11.19 18.68
C LYS A 55 2.91 -12.47 18.96
N GLY A 56 3.93 -12.39 19.81
CA GLY A 56 4.78 -13.52 20.16
C GLY A 56 5.87 -13.81 19.14
N ASN A 57 6.43 -15.03 19.18
CA ASN A 57 7.56 -15.42 18.35
C ASN A 57 7.25 -15.42 16.85
N ARG A 58 8.29 -15.36 16.04
CA ARG A 58 8.21 -15.51 14.57
C ARG A 58 7.54 -16.85 14.23
N ILE A 59 6.70 -16.84 13.21
CA ILE A 59 6.14 -18.04 12.59
C ILE A 59 6.98 -18.36 11.35
N GLU A 60 7.38 -19.62 11.21
CA GLU A 60 8.17 -20.07 10.07
C GLU A 60 7.30 -20.15 8.79
N PRO A 61 7.88 -19.92 7.61
CA PRO A 61 7.16 -20.02 6.35
C PRO A 61 6.69 -21.46 6.09
N ASN A 62 5.56 -21.59 5.40
CA ASN A 62 5.00 -22.87 4.96
C ASN A 62 5.25 -23.03 3.45
N SER A 63 6.01 -24.05 3.07
CA SER A 63 6.38 -24.33 1.67
C SER A 63 5.19 -24.66 0.75
N ASN A 64 4.03 -24.99 1.32
CA ASN A 64 2.80 -25.29 0.57
C ASN A 64 1.98 -24.02 0.22
N LEU A 65 2.40 -22.85 0.72
CA LEU A 65 1.72 -21.59 0.47
C LEU A 65 2.49 -20.76 -0.57
N ASP A 66 1.74 -19.99 -1.36
CA ASP A 66 2.32 -18.98 -2.21
C ASP A 66 2.90 -17.79 -1.40
N TRP A 67 3.51 -16.85 -2.09
CA TRP A 67 4.17 -15.71 -1.48
C TRP A 67 3.23 -14.88 -0.60
N SER A 68 2.02 -14.56 -1.08
CA SER A 68 1.00 -13.80 -0.35
C SER A 68 0.43 -14.59 0.82
N GLY A 69 0.13 -15.87 0.59
CA GLY A 69 -0.36 -16.78 1.62
C GLY A 69 0.64 -16.98 2.75
N ASN A 70 1.93 -17.06 2.42
CA ASN A 70 2.98 -17.12 3.43
C ASN A 70 3.06 -15.85 4.27
N PHE A 71 2.90 -14.67 3.67
CA PHE A 71 2.85 -13.43 4.44
C PHE A 71 1.73 -13.46 5.48
N VAL A 72 0.49 -13.79 5.07
CA VAL A 72 -0.65 -13.91 6.00
C VAL A 72 -0.39 -14.96 7.08
N HIS A 73 0.05 -16.17 6.69
CA HIS A 73 0.39 -17.24 7.63
C HIS A 73 1.38 -16.78 8.69
N MET A 74 2.46 -16.12 8.28
CA MET A 74 3.51 -15.66 9.19
C MET A 74 3.10 -14.49 10.08
N THR A 75 2.06 -13.70 9.72
CA THR A 75 1.49 -12.70 10.64
C THR A 75 0.79 -13.36 11.83
N GLY A 76 0.24 -14.56 11.65
CA GLY A 76 -0.55 -15.29 12.65
C GLY A 76 -1.93 -14.67 12.89
N LEU A 77 -2.44 -13.89 11.93
CA LEU A 77 -3.80 -13.38 11.97
C LEU A 77 -4.80 -14.52 11.68
N PRO A 78 -5.97 -14.54 12.35
CA PRO A 78 -7.00 -15.54 12.06
C PRO A 78 -7.59 -15.32 10.66
N ASP A 79 -7.82 -16.40 9.93
CA ASP A 79 -8.45 -16.37 8.61
C ASP A 79 -9.33 -17.62 8.42
N GLY A 80 -10.41 -17.69 9.20
CA GLY A 80 -11.27 -18.88 9.27
C GLY A 80 -12.01 -19.20 7.96
N ASN A 81 -12.27 -18.20 7.12
CA ASN A 81 -12.96 -18.34 5.85
C ASN A 81 -12.06 -18.16 4.62
N GLY A 82 -10.78 -17.86 4.82
CA GLY A 82 -9.79 -17.64 3.77
C GLY A 82 -9.90 -16.29 3.06
N ASP A 83 -10.66 -15.34 3.59
CA ASP A 83 -10.86 -14.04 2.93
C ASP A 83 -9.65 -13.12 3.11
N LEU A 84 -8.93 -13.19 4.24
CA LEU A 84 -7.68 -12.44 4.43
C LEU A 84 -6.60 -12.89 3.42
N HIS A 85 -6.48 -14.20 3.17
CA HIS A 85 -5.58 -14.71 2.12
C HIS A 85 -5.95 -14.20 0.72
N LYS A 86 -7.25 -14.17 0.39
CA LYS A 86 -7.73 -13.64 -0.90
C LYS A 86 -7.48 -12.14 -1.01
N LEU A 87 -7.77 -11.38 0.06
CA LEU A 87 -7.51 -9.93 0.11
C LEU A 87 -6.03 -9.64 -0.05
N MET A 88 -5.16 -10.37 0.64
CA MET A 88 -3.72 -10.14 0.57
C MET A 88 -3.16 -10.45 -0.83
N ARG A 89 -3.63 -11.52 -1.49
CA ARG A 89 -3.26 -11.79 -2.89
C ARG A 89 -3.69 -10.66 -3.82
N LEU A 90 -4.93 -10.18 -3.68
CA LEU A 90 -5.44 -9.04 -4.44
C LEU A 90 -4.60 -7.79 -4.17
N TYR A 91 -4.35 -7.48 -2.90
CA TYR A 91 -3.59 -6.30 -2.47
C TYR A 91 -2.18 -6.30 -3.07
N LEU A 92 -1.43 -7.37 -2.89
CA LEU A 92 -0.05 -7.48 -3.35
C LEU A 92 0.04 -7.50 -4.87
N MET A 93 -0.91 -8.16 -5.55
CA MET A 93 -0.99 -8.16 -7.02
C MET A 93 -1.26 -6.75 -7.58
N LEU A 94 -2.18 -6.00 -6.98
CA LEU A 94 -2.51 -4.64 -7.44
C LEU A 94 -1.39 -3.62 -7.17
N HIS A 95 -0.44 -3.95 -6.30
CA HIS A 95 0.69 -3.09 -5.96
C HIS A 95 2.03 -3.58 -6.53
N CYS A 96 2.06 -4.66 -7.32
CA CYS A 96 3.30 -5.20 -7.87
C CYS A 96 3.83 -4.40 -9.07
N ASP A 97 3.00 -3.57 -9.68
CA ASP A 97 3.36 -2.73 -10.83
C ASP A 97 2.83 -1.31 -10.62
N HIS A 98 3.68 -0.33 -10.86
CA HIS A 98 3.36 1.08 -10.77
C HIS A 98 4.26 1.88 -11.72
N GLU A 99 3.80 3.07 -12.11
CA GLU A 99 4.59 3.95 -12.97
C GLU A 99 5.89 4.40 -12.28
N GLY A 100 6.94 4.68 -13.08
CA GLY A 100 8.27 5.02 -12.59
C GLY A 100 8.45 6.44 -12.03
N GLY A 101 7.43 7.30 -12.16
CA GLY A 101 7.50 8.71 -11.76
C GLY A 101 7.16 8.98 -10.29
N ASN A 102 6.67 7.98 -9.54
CA ASN A 102 6.43 8.16 -8.11
C ASN A 102 7.74 8.25 -7.33
N VAL A 103 7.68 8.84 -6.13
CA VAL A 103 8.88 9.18 -5.33
C VAL A 103 9.74 7.96 -5.04
N SER A 104 9.14 6.83 -4.66
CA SER A 104 9.92 5.63 -4.29
C SER A 104 10.62 5.00 -5.50
N ALA A 105 9.93 4.87 -6.64
CA ALA A 105 10.52 4.37 -7.87
C ALA A 105 11.62 5.32 -8.38
N PHE A 106 11.36 6.63 -8.39
CA PHE A 106 12.33 7.64 -8.81
C PHE A 106 13.59 7.62 -7.93
N ALA A 107 13.44 7.58 -6.61
CA ALA A 107 14.56 7.48 -5.69
C ALA A 107 15.37 6.19 -5.90
N SER A 108 14.70 5.05 -6.09
CA SER A 108 15.36 3.77 -6.37
C SER A 108 16.13 3.83 -7.68
N HIS A 109 15.55 4.35 -8.76
CA HIS A 109 16.23 4.52 -10.05
C HIS A 109 17.43 5.47 -9.96
N THR A 110 17.28 6.59 -9.22
CA THR A 110 18.36 7.57 -9.05
C THR A 110 19.57 6.94 -8.35
N VAL A 111 19.36 6.17 -7.28
CA VAL A 111 20.43 5.48 -6.57
C VAL A 111 21.03 4.38 -7.42
N ALA A 112 20.21 3.57 -8.11
CA ALA A 112 20.67 2.51 -9.00
C ALA A 112 21.49 3.04 -10.19
N SER A 113 21.22 4.27 -10.66
CA SER A 113 21.97 4.88 -11.78
C SER A 113 23.45 5.09 -11.49
N ALA A 114 23.84 5.13 -10.22
CA ALA A 114 25.22 5.18 -9.78
C ALA A 114 25.87 3.78 -9.62
N LEU A 115 25.21 2.72 -10.11
CA LEU A 115 25.60 1.31 -9.94
C LEU A 115 25.60 0.85 -8.46
N SER A 116 24.80 1.50 -7.61
CA SER A 116 24.46 0.95 -6.32
C SER A 116 23.63 -0.34 -6.50
N ASP A 117 23.89 -1.32 -5.64
CA ASP A 117 23.16 -2.59 -5.71
C ASP A 117 21.66 -2.42 -5.35
N PRO A 118 20.81 -3.42 -5.65
CA PRO A 118 19.38 -3.37 -5.39
C PRO A 118 19.00 -3.13 -3.93
N TYR A 119 19.80 -3.56 -2.97
CA TYR A 119 19.51 -3.36 -1.54
C TYR A 119 19.60 -1.88 -1.15
N TYR A 120 20.63 -1.16 -1.60
CA TYR A 120 20.72 0.28 -1.41
C TYR A 120 19.64 1.03 -2.18
N ALA A 121 19.37 0.64 -3.44
CA ALA A 121 18.37 1.29 -4.27
C ALA A 121 16.95 1.17 -3.67
N VAL A 122 16.55 -0.04 -3.25
CA VAL A 122 15.24 -0.28 -2.62
C VAL A 122 15.15 0.41 -1.25
N SER A 123 16.24 0.42 -0.47
CA SER A 123 16.28 1.14 0.80
C SER A 123 16.04 2.65 0.61
N ALA A 124 16.60 3.25 -0.44
CA ALA A 124 16.34 4.65 -0.77
C ALA A 124 14.87 4.88 -1.16
N GLY A 125 14.29 3.98 -1.98
CA GLY A 125 12.88 4.00 -2.33
C GLY A 125 11.94 3.93 -1.12
N LEU A 126 12.25 3.09 -0.14
CA LEU A 126 11.47 2.97 1.08
C LEU A 126 11.48 4.24 1.95
N ASN A 127 12.55 5.03 1.91
CA ASN A 127 12.55 6.34 2.56
C ASN A 127 11.58 7.31 1.88
N GLY A 128 11.51 7.29 0.55
CA GLY A 128 10.51 8.05 -0.20
C GLY A 128 9.07 7.58 0.05
N LEU A 129 8.89 6.25 0.15
CA LEU A 129 7.59 5.63 0.43
C LEU A 129 7.00 6.05 1.79
N ALA A 130 7.84 6.38 2.77
CA ALA A 130 7.41 6.79 4.11
C ALA A 130 6.76 8.19 4.16
N GLY A 131 6.71 8.93 3.07
CA GLY A 131 6.13 10.27 3.01
C GLY A 131 4.59 10.26 3.02
N PRO A 132 3.95 11.27 3.67
CA PRO A 132 2.48 11.36 3.78
C PRO A 132 1.76 11.60 2.44
N LEU A 133 2.48 12.07 1.42
CA LEU A 133 1.95 12.22 0.06
C LEU A 133 2.26 11.02 -0.85
N HIS A 134 2.71 9.91 -0.28
CA HIS A 134 3.03 8.68 -0.99
C HIS A 134 2.53 7.46 -0.20
N GLY A 135 3.35 6.52 0.21
CA GLY A 135 2.89 5.29 0.87
C GLY A 135 2.14 5.51 2.20
N LEU A 136 2.46 6.58 2.94
CA LEU A 136 1.74 6.93 4.17
C LEU A 136 0.33 7.50 3.89
N ALA A 137 0.01 7.90 2.66
CA ALA A 137 -1.31 8.41 2.28
C ALA A 137 -2.44 7.41 2.58
N ASN A 138 -2.16 6.13 2.46
CA ASN A 138 -3.08 5.05 2.84
C ASN A 138 -3.50 5.13 4.32
N GLN A 139 -2.55 5.34 5.23
CA GLN A 139 -2.83 5.50 6.66
C GLN A 139 -3.60 6.80 6.96
N GLU A 140 -3.28 7.88 6.27
CA GLU A 140 -4.00 9.14 6.43
C GLU A 140 -5.46 9.03 5.96
N CYS A 141 -5.69 8.24 4.90
CA CYS A 141 -7.05 7.93 4.46
C CYS A 141 -7.81 7.10 5.50
N LEU A 142 -7.22 6.05 6.04
CA LEU A 142 -7.83 5.25 7.12
C LEU A 142 -8.14 6.11 8.35
N LYS A 143 -7.21 6.97 8.80
CA LYS A 143 -7.45 7.89 9.91
C LYS A 143 -8.63 8.83 9.65
N PHE A 144 -8.78 9.28 8.41
CA PHE A 144 -9.90 10.11 8.01
C PHE A 144 -11.23 9.34 8.13
N VAL A 145 -11.31 8.10 7.64
CA VAL A 145 -12.50 7.25 7.76
C VAL A 145 -12.83 6.98 9.24
N LEU A 146 -11.84 6.63 10.04
CA LEU A 146 -12.02 6.42 11.49
C LEU A 146 -12.49 7.68 12.20
N SER A 147 -12.00 8.88 11.80
CA SER A 147 -12.47 10.13 12.38
C SER A 147 -13.94 10.44 12.06
N ILE A 148 -14.46 9.98 10.92
CA ILE A 148 -15.88 10.07 10.59
C ILE A 148 -16.68 9.14 11.51
N LYS A 149 -16.26 7.87 11.62
CA LYS A 149 -16.90 6.90 12.51
C LYS A 149 -16.98 7.41 13.95
N ASP A 150 -15.88 7.96 14.47
CA ASP A 150 -15.82 8.49 15.84
C ASP A 150 -16.72 9.72 16.01
N HIS A 151 -16.71 10.64 15.03
CA HIS A 151 -17.52 11.87 15.09
C HIS A 151 -19.02 11.58 15.12
N PHE A 152 -19.48 10.60 14.35
CA PHE A 152 -20.91 10.25 14.28
C PHE A 152 -21.29 9.06 15.17
N SER A 153 -20.34 8.47 15.89
CA SER A 153 -20.53 7.25 16.70
C SER A 153 -21.10 6.09 15.87
N GLY A 154 -20.66 5.96 14.61
CA GLY A 154 -21.08 4.93 13.66
C GLY A 154 -21.12 5.44 12.23
N VAL A 155 -21.99 4.85 11.40
CA VAL A 155 -22.15 5.21 9.99
C VAL A 155 -23.12 6.39 9.84
N PRO A 156 -22.67 7.57 9.35
CA PRO A 156 -23.54 8.72 9.16
C PRO A 156 -24.55 8.52 8.01
N SER A 157 -25.62 9.30 8.02
CA SER A 157 -26.48 9.46 6.84
C SER A 157 -25.71 10.17 5.70
N ASP A 158 -26.19 10.00 4.47
CA ASP A 158 -25.55 10.62 3.29
C ASP A 158 -25.51 12.16 3.39
N LYS A 159 -26.55 12.74 3.99
CA LYS A 159 -26.63 14.20 4.22
C LYS A 159 -25.58 14.69 5.22
N GLU A 160 -25.41 13.99 6.32
CA GLU A 160 -24.40 14.30 7.33
C GLU A 160 -23.00 14.14 6.77
N LEU A 161 -22.76 13.06 6.02
CA LEU A 161 -21.46 12.80 5.40
C LEU A 161 -21.12 13.86 4.35
N LYS A 162 -22.09 14.25 3.51
CA LYS A 162 -21.91 15.35 2.54
C LYS A 162 -21.55 16.67 3.24
N GLN A 163 -22.26 16.99 4.33
CA GLN A 163 -21.98 18.19 5.12
C GLN A 163 -20.58 18.15 5.74
N PHE A 164 -20.19 17.03 6.33
CA PHE A 164 -18.87 16.85 6.92
C PHE A 164 -17.73 17.03 5.87
N CYS A 165 -17.92 16.51 4.66
CA CYS A 165 -16.99 16.73 3.56
C CYS A 165 -16.87 18.23 3.20
N TRP A 166 -18.00 18.94 3.12
CA TRP A 166 -18.00 20.37 2.85
C TRP A 166 -17.33 21.19 3.95
N GLU A 167 -17.60 20.89 5.21
CA GLU A 167 -16.94 21.56 6.33
C GLU A 167 -15.42 21.39 6.28
N ARG A 168 -14.96 20.17 5.95
CA ARG A 168 -13.54 19.89 5.79
C ARG A 168 -12.91 20.71 4.67
N LEU A 169 -13.55 20.78 3.51
CA LEU A 169 -13.09 21.56 2.36
C LEU A 169 -13.09 23.06 2.62
N ASN A 170 -14.12 23.58 3.31
CA ASN A 170 -14.22 24.99 3.70
C ASN A 170 -13.15 25.40 4.71
N ASN A 171 -12.69 24.46 5.54
CA ASN A 171 -11.54 24.64 6.43
C ASN A 171 -10.18 24.49 5.75
N GLY A 172 -10.14 24.46 4.41
CA GLY A 172 -8.90 24.36 3.63
C GLY A 172 -8.23 22.98 3.66
N ARG A 173 -8.94 21.95 4.11
CA ARG A 173 -8.41 20.58 4.19
C ARG A 173 -8.90 19.77 2.98
N VAL A 174 -8.03 18.89 2.46
CA VAL A 174 -8.38 17.95 1.39
C VAL A 174 -9.15 16.75 1.93
N ILE A 175 -9.87 16.05 1.05
CA ILE A 175 -10.46 14.74 1.36
C ILE A 175 -9.43 13.67 0.97
N PRO A 176 -8.82 12.95 1.93
CA PRO A 176 -7.84 11.91 1.64
C PRO A 176 -8.41 10.80 0.77
N GLY A 177 -7.57 10.23 -0.10
CA GLY A 177 -7.97 9.15 -1.01
C GLY A 177 -8.69 9.63 -2.28
N TYR A 178 -8.93 10.92 -2.45
CA TYR A 178 -9.60 11.49 -3.63
C TYR A 178 -8.70 12.45 -4.38
N GLY A 179 -8.76 12.34 -5.71
CA GLY A 179 -7.87 13.07 -6.61
C GLY A 179 -6.59 12.30 -6.93
N HIS A 180 -6.03 12.59 -8.09
CA HIS A 180 -4.77 12.02 -8.55
C HIS A 180 -4.13 12.93 -9.60
N ALA A 181 -2.79 13.01 -9.61
CA ALA A 181 -2.07 13.84 -10.56
C ALA A 181 -2.23 13.36 -12.03
N VAL A 182 -2.29 12.05 -12.24
CA VAL A 182 -2.31 11.40 -13.57
C VAL A 182 -3.69 10.87 -13.93
N LEU A 183 -4.36 10.12 -13.06
CA LEU A 183 -5.65 9.50 -13.34
C LEU A 183 -6.75 10.54 -13.62
N ARG A 184 -7.70 10.19 -14.52
CA ARG A 184 -8.86 11.02 -14.88
C ARG A 184 -10.18 10.25 -14.76
N CYS A 185 -10.15 9.08 -14.18
CA CYS A 185 -11.27 8.18 -13.88
C CYS A 185 -11.01 7.52 -12.51
N PRO A 186 -11.98 6.81 -11.93
CA PRO A 186 -11.75 5.99 -10.75
C PRO A 186 -10.54 5.06 -10.95
N ASP A 187 -9.69 4.97 -9.94
CA ASP A 187 -8.53 4.08 -9.98
C ASP A 187 -9.03 2.62 -10.09
N PRO A 188 -8.58 1.85 -11.10
CA PRO A 188 -9.02 0.46 -11.25
C PRO A 188 -8.67 -0.41 -10.03
N ARG A 189 -7.61 -0.06 -9.30
CA ARG A 189 -7.24 -0.73 -8.05
C ARG A 189 -8.27 -0.46 -6.96
N PHE A 190 -8.74 0.78 -6.84
CA PHE A 190 -9.86 1.11 -5.95
C PHE A 190 -11.11 0.31 -6.30
N THR A 191 -11.46 0.24 -7.60
CA THR A 191 -12.62 -0.53 -8.07
C THR A 191 -12.51 -2.02 -7.69
N ALA A 192 -11.33 -2.60 -7.83
CA ALA A 192 -11.10 -3.99 -7.42
C ALA A 192 -11.27 -4.19 -5.91
N PHE A 193 -10.78 -3.26 -5.09
CA PHE A 193 -10.92 -3.30 -3.64
C PHE A 193 -12.36 -3.10 -3.18
N ILE A 194 -13.10 -2.14 -3.74
CA ILE A 194 -14.48 -1.91 -3.34
C ILE A 194 -15.37 -3.11 -3.70
N ASN A 195 -15.18 -3.72 -4.88
CA ASN A 195 -15.88 -4.93 -5.28
C ASN A 195 -15.57 -6.11 -4.36
N PHE A 196 -14.32 -6.25 -3.93
CA PHE A 196 -13.95 -7.28 -2.95
C PHE A 196 -14.67 -7.03 -1.62
N GLY A 197 -14.64 -5.82 -1.10
CA GLY A 197 -15.27 -5.45 0.16
C GLY A 197 -16.78 -5.69 0.12
N GLN A 198 -17.47 -5.21 -0.91
CA GLN A 198 -18.92 -5.42 -1.10
C GLN A 198 -19.31 -6.91 -1.09
N LYS A 199 -18.44 -7.78 -1.59
CA LYS A 199 -18.67 -9.22 -1.63
C LYS A 199 -18.39 -9.93 -0.30
N HIS A 200 -17.29 -9.57 0.38
CA HIS A 200 -16.73 -10.32 1.49
C HIS A 200 -16.93 -9.67 2.86
N ILE A 201 -17.02 -8.34 2.92
CA ILE A 201 -17.19 -7.60 4.17
C ILE A 201 -18.66 -7.29 4.40
N LYS A 202 -19.15 -7.65 5.58
CA LYS A 202 -20.56 -7.40 5.98
C LYS A 202 -20.59 -6.83 7.38
N ASN A 203 -21.48 -5.85 7.59
CA ASN A 203 -21.71 -5.22 8.89
C ASN A 203 -20.43 -4.60 9.48
N ASP A 204 -19.68 -3.88 8.67
CA ASP A 204 -18.47 -3.15 9.08
C ASP A 204 -18.63 -1.65 8.81
N ASP A 205 -18.73 -0.87 9.88
CA ASP A 205 -18.95 0.58 9.79
C ASP A 205 -17.87 1.29 8.98
N VAL A 206 -16.61 0.82 9.06
CA VAL A 206 -15.48 1.44 8.33
C VAL A 206 -15.63 1.23 6.83
N PHE A 207 -15.99 0.01 6.43
CA PHE A 207 -16.25 -0.28 5.02
C PHE A 207 -17.49 0.43 4.51
N ASP A 208 -18.58 0.48 5.29
CA ASP A 208 -19.82 1.16 4.93
C ASP A 208 -19.59 2.67 4.73
N ILE A 209 -18.72 3.30 5.55
CA ILE A 209 -18.33 4.70 5.37
C ILE A 209 -17.53 4.87 4.07
N VAL A 210 -16.61 3.96 3.74
CA VAL A 210 -15.84 4.00 2.48
C VAL A 210 -16.76 3.92 1.27
N ASP A 211 -17.74 3.00 1.29
CA ASP A 211 -18.71 2.84 0.20
C ASP A 211 -19.58 4.10 0.02
N LYS A 212 -20.03 4.72 1.12
CA LYS A 212 -20.76 6.00 1.08
C LYS A 212 -19.89 7.14 0.56
N LEU A 213 -18.64 7.24 0.99
CA LEU A 213 -17.72 8.27 0.50
C LEU A 213 -17.51 8.15 -1.02
N PHE A 214 -17.44 6.95 -1.55
CA PHE A 214 -17.32 6.72 -3.00
C PHE A 214 -18.49 7.32 -3.79
N ASN A 215 -19.69 7.24 -3.24
CA ASN A 215 -20.90 7.78 -3.88
C ASN A 215 -21.08 9.29 -3.69
N ILE A 216 -20.50 9.88 -2.64
CA ILE A 216 -20.76 11.28 -2.25
C ILE A 216 -19.62 12.23 -2.63
N VAL A 217 -18.37 11.82 -2.41
CA VAL A 217 -17.23 12.74 -2.54
C VAL A 217 -16.98 13.24 -3.96
N PRO A 218 -17.13 12.43 -5.01
CA PRO A 218 -16.96 12.92 -6.38
C PRO A 218 -17.88 14.12 -6.70
N ASP A 219 -19.14 14.05 -6.31
CA ASP A 219 -20.11 15.12 -6.53
C ASP A 219 -19.74 16.37 -5.73
N VAL A 220 -19.35 16.21 -4.46
CA VAL A 220 -18.89 17.33 -3.61
C VAL A 220 -17.68 18.04 -4.22
N LEU A 221 -16.72 17.28 -4.75
CA LEU A 221 -15.52 17.86 -5.39
C LEU A 221 -15.82 18.54 -6.74
N LEU A 222 -16.76 17.99 -7.50
CA LEU A 222 -17.26 18.61 -8.74
C LEU A 222 -18.02 19.92 -8.43
N GLU A 223 -18.90 19.91 -7.43
CA GLU A 223 -19.61 21.11 -6.96
C GLU A 223 -18.63 22.20 -6.47
N GLN A 224 -17.55 21.80 -5.77
CA GLN A 224 -16.50 22.73 -5.34
C GLN A 224 -15.73 23.35 -6.51
N GLY A 225 -15.56 22.62 -7.60
CA GLY A 225 -14.94 23.09 -8.85
C GLY A 225 -13.41 23.28 -8.80
N LYS A 226 -12.71 22.87 -7.75
CA LYS A 226 -11.25 23.02 -7.61
C LYS A 226 -10.49 21.75 -7.99
N ALA A 227 -11.09 20.59 -7.88
CA ALA A 227 -10.45 19.31 -8.15
C ALA A 227 -10.43 19.02 -9.66
N LYS A 228 -9.24 18.83 -10.25
CA LYS A 228 -9.08 18.37 -11.64
C LYS A 228 -9.53 16.92 -11.82
N ASN A 229 -9.45 16.13 -10.78
CA ASN A 229 -9.88 14.74 -10.72
C ASN A 229 -10.63 14.52 -9.41
N PRO A 230 -11.96 14.30 -9.42
CA PRO A 230 -12.75 14.07 -8.22
C PRO A 230 -12.78 12.62 -7.76
N TRP A 231 -12.21 11.69 -8.56
CA TRP A 231 -12.36 10.26 -8.35
C TRP A 231 -11.43 9.71 -7.28
N PRO A 232 -11.82 8.59 -6.63
CA PRO A 232 -10.97 7.93 -5.66
C PRO A 232 -9.72 7.32 -6.31
N ASN A 233 -8.63 7.37 -5.58
CA ASN A 233 -7.42 6.60 -5.84
C ASN A 233 -7.37 5.34 -4.97
N VAL A 234 -6.30 4.55 -5.08
CA VAL A 234 -6.15 3.28 -4.38
C VAL A 234 -6.25 3.41 -2.85
N ASP A 235 -5.81 4.53 -2.29
CA ASP A 235 -5.75 4.74 -0.84
C ASP A 235 -7.14 4.88 -0.21
N ALA A 236 -8.16 5.26 -1.01
CA ALA A 236 -9.53 5.46 -0.52
C ALA A 236 -10.17 4.19 0.08
N ALA A 237 -9.74 3.00 -0.33
CA ALA A 237 -10.28 1.73 0.15
C ALA A 237 -9.24 0.81 0.78
N SER A 238 -7.99 0.81 0.29
CA SER A 238 -7.01 -0.24 0.58
C SER A 238 -6.66 -0.35 2.07
N GLY A 239 -6.49 0.78 2.77
CA GLY A 239 -6.19 0.79 4.20
C GLY A 239 -7.36 0.33 5.07
N SER A 240 -8.57 0.72 4.70
CA SER A 240 -9.79 0.34 5.42
C SER A 240 -10.09 -1.16 5.29
N LEU A 241 -9.84 -1.76 4.11
CA LEU A 241 -9.98 -3.20 3.92
C LEU A 241 -8.97 -4.01 4.74
N LEU A 242 -7.73 -3.53 4.87
CA LEU A 242 -6.72 -4.19 5.70
C LEU A 242 -6.95 -3.99 7.21
N TYR A 243 -7.73 -3.00 7.59
CA TYR A 243 -8.09 -2.73 8.98
C TYR A 243 -9.20 -3.64 9.50
N HIS A 244 -10.11 -4.08 8.63
CA HIS A 244 -11.17 -5.06 8.93
C HIS A 244 -10.59 -6.40 9.38
#